data_6aa3820a661e3fc4a25ce85f701f2c47
#
_entry.id   6aa3820a661e3fc4a25ce85f701f2c47
#
_cell.length_a   1.000
_cell.length_b   1.000
_cell.length_c   1.000
_cell.angle_alpha   90.00
_cell.angle_beta   90.00
_cell.angle_gamma   90.00
#
_symmetry.space_group_name_H-M   'P 1'
#
loop_
_entity.id
_entity.type
_entity.pdbx_description
1 polymer ?
#
loop_
_entity_poly.entity_id
_entity_poly.type
_entity_poly.pdbx_seq_one_letter_code
_entity_poly.pdbx_strand_id
1 'polypeptide(L)'
;MNVLIVRLSSLGDIVHTLPIAANAHRAGHRVSWVVESAYRDFLAADPHVERVVVADTKGWRRRPLAAHTLSEIRTLPRELRSLSPDVTIDAQGLWKSAWIARSAGAPVVGFSAALRIEPTSAVLAHRSVQPVGGAHIVDQNLSLAEAAGIPVVERSPDARFLLGRPAPAAVGFLAAQPRPFALYHPGAGQPDKAWGEERFAALADLLASGHGLAPVVSWGPGDETRARRLRDLLPRGRMLPPLSLFDLAHVIAASSLVVGGDTGPLHLADALGASTLALFGPTDPVRNGPYRNPGSSVRYDAGTGPEEVARKALEVLAA
;
A
#
# COMPACT_ATOMS: atom_id res chain seq x y z
N MET A 1 14.09 9.35 -20.67
CA MET A 1 13.60 10.49 -19.86
C MET A 1 13.92 10.28 -18.39
N ASN A 2 14.04 11.38 -17.64
CA ASN A 2 14.04 11.35 -16.17
C ASN A 2 12.60 11.56 -15.69
N VAL A 3 12.01 10.58 -15.06
CA VAL A 3 10.64 10.59 -14.54
C VAL A 3 10.66 10.81 -13.05
N LEU A 4 9.95 11.80 -12.54
CA LEU A 4 9.76 12.03 -11.12
C LEU A 4 8.35 11.65 -10.72
N ILE A 5 8.20 10.69 -9.80
CA ILE A 5 6.92 10.27 -9.24
C ILE A 5 6.72 10.93 -7.88
N VAL A 6 5.58 11.54 -7.63
CA VAL A 6 5.20 12.10 -6.33
C VAL A 6 4.02 11.31 -5.78
N ARG A 7 4.32 10.39 -4.85
CA ARG A 7 3.34 9.65 -4.06
C ARG A 7 3.90 9.49 -2.65
N LEU A 8 3.39 10.28 -1.71
CA LEU A 8 3.96 10.43 -0.37
C LEU A 8 3.53 9.31 0.58
N SER A 9 2.30 8.91 0.52
CA SER A 9 1.64 7.92 1.39
C SER A 9 0.24 7.60 0.82
N SER A 10 -0.54 6.61 1.27
CA SER A 10 -0.22 5.60 2.28
C SER A 10 0.54 4.40 1.68
N LEU A 11 0.83 3.35 2.48
CA LEU A 11 1.50 2.14 1.96
C LEU A 11 0.73 1.52 0.80
N GLY A 12 -0.59 1.31 0.93
CA GLY A 12 -1.41 0.74 -0.14
C GLY A 12 -1.36 1.57 -1.41
N ASP A 13 -1.45 2.90 -1.28
CA ASP A 13 -1.36 3.81 -2.42
C ASP A 13 0.02 3.78 -3.11
N ILE A 14 1.10 3.64 -2.33
CA ILE A 14 2.46 3.48 -2.87
C ILE A 14 2.53 2.18 -3.66
N VAL A 15 2.04 1.08 -3.09
CA VAL A 15 1.98 -0.23 -3.75
C VAL A 15 1.20 -0.14 -5.07
N HIS A 16 0.02 0.50 -5.08
CA HIS A 16 -0.78 0.70 -6.29
C HIS A 16 -0.10 1.60 -7.34
N THR A 17 0.96 2.31 -6.98
CA THR A 17 1.70 3.20 -7.88
C THR A 17 2.99 2.55 -8.42
N LEU A 18 3.46 1.44 -7.83
CA LEU A 18 4.67 0.72 -8.28
C LEU A 18 4.69 0.41 -9.79
N PRO A 19 3.55 0.03 -10.43
CA PRO A 19 3.56 -0.24 -11.87
C PRO A 19 3.98 0.95 -12.74
N ILE A 20 3.80 2.19 -12.29
CA ILE A 20 4.32 3.37 -13.01
C ILE A 20 5.85 3.30 -13.09
N ALA A 21 6.52 3.04 -11.96
CA ALA A 21 7.97 2.95 -11.90
C ALA A 21 8.50 1.78 -12.75
N ALA A 22 7.86 0.61 -12.65
CA ALA A 22 8.23 -0.58 -13.42
C ALA A 22 8.15 -0.33 -14.93
N ASN A 23 7.06 0.28 -15.41
CA ASN A 23 6.90 0.59 -16.84
C ASN A 23 7.87 1.67 -17.31
N ALA A 24 8.09 2.71 -16.51
CA ALA A 24 9.08 3.75 -16.84
C ALA A 24 10.49 3.17 -16.95
N HIS A 25 10.91 2.36 -15.98
CA HIS A 25 12.21 1.69 -16.00
C HIS A 25 12.34 0.74 -17.20
N ARG A 26 11.31 -0.07 -17.48
CA ARG A 26 11.27 -0.99 -18.63
C ARG A 26 11.40 -0.25 -19.97
N ALA A 27 10.87 0.96 -20.06
CA ALA A 27 11.01 1.83 -21.23
C ALA A 27 12.37 2.55 -21.30
N GLY A 28 13.33 2.21 -20.43
CA GLY A 28 14.66 2.81 -20.38
C GLY A 28 14.69 4.21 -19.76
N HIS A 29 13.71 4.56 -18.94
CA HIS A 29 13.66 5.83 -18.24
C HIS A 29 14.28 5.71 -16.84
N ARG A 30 14.90 6.79 -16.37
CA ARG A 30 15.39 6.91 -15.00
C ARG A 30 14.25 7.38 -14.10
N VAL A 31 14.00 6.66 -13.01
CA VAL A 31 12.89 6.94 -12.10
C VAL A 31 13.42 7.49 -10.79
N SER A 32 12.91 8.65 -10.40
CA SER A 32 13.05 9.20 -9.05
C SER A 32 11.68 9.26 -8.38
N TRP A 33 11.64 9.09 -7.06
CA TRP A 33 10.37 9.05 -6.32
C TRP A 33 10.43 9.90 -5.06
N VAL A 34 9.42 10.77 -4.86
CA VAL A 34 9.26 11.56 -3.63
C VAL A 34 8.27 10.86 -2.71
N VAL A 35 8.67 10.62 -1.47
CA VAL A 35 7.91 9.83 -0.50
C VAL A 35 8.09 10.34 0.94
N GLU A 36 7.14 10.03 1.84
CA GLU A 36 7.30 10.22 3.29
C GLU A 36 8.43 9.34 3.87
N SER A 37 9.09 9.81 4.92
CA SER A 37 10.24 9.14 5.54
C SER A 37 9.99 7.67 5.91
N ALA A 38 8.77 7.35 6.36
CA ALA A 38 8.36 6.00 6.75
C ALA A 38 8.46 4.95 5.62
N TYR A 39 8.46 5.38 4.36
CA TYR A 39 8.47 4.47 3.20
C TYR A 39 9.74 4.60 2.35
N ARG A 40 10.73 5.36 2.83
CA ARG A 40 12.00 5.56 2.13
C ARG A 40 12.67 4.24 1.80
N ASP A 41 12.87 3.38 2.80
CA ASP A 41 13.62 2.13 2.64
C ASP A 41 12.86 1.12 1.79
N PHE A 42 11.52 1.14 1.83
CA PHE A 42 10.66 0.37 0.94
C PHE A 42 10.96 0.69 -0.53
N LEU A 43 10.93 1.97 -0.91
CA LEU A 43 11.20 2.39 -2.28
C LEU A 43 12.69 2.33 -2.66
N ALA A 44 13.60 2.50 -1.72
CA ALA A 44 15.03 2.32 -1.95
C ALA A 44 15.41 0.85 -2.22
N ALA A 45 14.52 -0.09 -1.91
CA ALA A 45 14.68 -1.50 -2.25
C ALA A 45 14.14 -1.86 -3.64
N ASP A 46 13.26 -1.03 -4.22
CA ASP A 46 12.68 -1.25 -5.54
C ASP A 46 13.75 -1.06 -6.64
N PRO A 47 14.05 -2.10 -7.44
CA PRO A 47 15.05 -2.03 -8.50
C PRO A 47 14.68 -1.07 -9.64
N HIS A 48 13.42 -0.66 -9.74
CA HIS A 48 12.93 0.27 -10.75
C HIS A 48 13.11 1.74 -10.36
N VAL A 49 13.42 2.02 -9.07
CA VAL A 49 13.60 3.38 -8.54
C VAL A 49 15.07 3.67 -8.33
N GLU A 50 15.63 4.59 -9.11
CA GLU A 50 17.04 4.97 -9.02
C GLU A 50 17.30 5.89 -7.82
N ARG A 51 16.39 6.80 -7.54
CA ARG A 51 16.55 7.78 -6.47
C ARG A 51 15.27 8.03 -5.68
N VAL A 52 15.39 7.95 -4.36
CA VAL A 52 14.31 8.27 -3.43
C VAL A 52 14.62 9.59 -2.75
N VAL A 53 13.68 10.54 -2.85
CA VAL A 53 13.71 11.83 -2.15
C VAL A 53 12.70 11.80 -1.02
N VAL A 54 13.10 12.20 0.17
CA VAL A 54 12.21 12.24 1.34
C VAL A 54 11.58 13.62 1.48
N ALA A 55 10.25 13.66 1.59
CA ALA A 55 9.50 14.84 1.97
C ALA A 55 8.68 14.51 3.22
N ASP A 56 9.20 14.84 4.41
CA ASP A 56 8.55 14.54 5.70
C ASP A 56 7.41 15.53 5.99
N THR A 57 6.37 15.50 5.15
CA THR A 57 5.24 16.45 5.27
C THR A 57 4.47 16.29 6.57
N LYS A 58 4.53 15.10 7.19
CA LYS A 58 3.95 14.85 8.52
C LYS A 58 4.75 15.54 9.62
N GLY A 59 6.09 15.48 9.53
CA GLY A 59 7.00 16.21 10.42
C GLY A 59 6.83 17.73 10.28
N TRP A 60 6.75 18.22 9.05
CA TRP A 60 6.53 19.65 8.79
C TRP A 60 5.24 20.16 9.43
N ARG A 61 4.15 19.43 9.34
CA ARG A 61 2.87 19.79 9.98
C ARG A 61 2.94 19.77 11.50
N ARG A 62 3.73 18.87 12.09
CA ARG A 62 3.90 18.78 13.56
C ARG A 62 4.75 19.91 14.12
N ARG A 63 5.73 20.40 13.36
CA ARG A 63 6.69 21.42 13.79
C ARG A 63 6.94 22.45 12.68
N PRO A 64 5.91 23.22 12.27
CA PRO A 64 5.96 24.06 11.06
C PRO A 64 6.99 25.18 11.13
N LEU A 65 7.31 25.68 12.32
CA LEU A 65 8.26 26.80 12.52
C LEU A 65 9.66 26.33 12.95
N ALA A 66 9.90 25.02 13.04
CA ALA A 66 11.23 24.52 13.41
C ALA A 66 12.24 24.82 12.30
N ALA A 67 13.45 25.20 12.67
CA ALA A 67 14.51 25.59 11.73
C ALA A 67 14.81 24.50 10.69
N HIS A 68 14.82 23.21 11.10
CA HIS A 68 15.00 22.11 10.19
C HIS A 68 13.85 21.99 9.18
N THR A 69 12.58 22.15 9.60
CA THR A 69 11.41 22.14 8.71
C THR A 69 11.51 23.23 7.64
N LEU A 70 11.84 24.46 8.07
CA LEU A 70 12.00 25.56 7.13
C LEU A 70 13.17 25.34 6.17
N SER A 71 14.26 24.73 6.66
CA SER A 71 15.40 24.35 5.83
C SER A 71 15.01 23.31 4.79
N GLU A 72 14.35 22.23 5.19
CA GLU A 72 13.90 21.16 4.30
C GLU A 72 12.95 21.69 3.22
N ILE A 73 11.94 22.47 3.59
CA ILE A 73 10.99 23.08 2.63
C ILE A 73 11.71 23.97 1.62
N ARG A 74 12.76 24.71 2.05
CA ARG A 74 13.53 25.58 1.15
C ARG A 74 14.49 24.81 0.23
N THR A 75 15.06 23.71 0.73
CA THR A 75 16.06 22.92 -0.03
C THR A 75 15.44 21.94 -0.98
N LEU A 76 14.27 21.36 -0.64
CA LEU A 76 13.57 20.36 -1.45
C LEU A 76 13.40 20.78 -2.93
N PRO A 77 12.96 21.99 -3.29
CA PRO A 77 12.84 22.39 -4.69
C PRO A 77 14.18 22.36 -5.46
N ARG A 78 15.28 22.67 -4.79
CA ARG A 78 16.63 22.60 -5.38
C ARG A 78 17.05 21.16 -5.62
N GLU A 79 16.81 20.29 -4.64
CA GLU A 79 17.08 18.87 -4.76
C GLU A 79 16.27 18.25 -5.91
N LEU A 80 14.96 18.53 -5.99
CA LEU A 80 14.11 18.02 -7.07
C LEU A 80 14.55 18.49 -8.45
N ARG A 81 14.94 19.76 -8.61
CA ARG A 81 15.46 20.29 -9.88
C ARG A 81 16.79 19.69 -10.25
N SER A 82 17.65 19.32 -9.28
CA SER A 82 18.93 18.67 -9.56
C SER A 82 18.78 17.28 -10.18
N LEU A 83 17.61 16.65 -10.05
CA LEU A 83 17.27 15.40 -10.73
C LEU A 83 17.01 15.62 -12.23
N SER A 84 16.85 16.88 -12.65
CA SER A 84 16.55 17.25 -14.04
C SER A 84 15.40 16.42 -14.64
N PRO A 85 14.21 16.39 -14.00
CA PRO A 85 13.10 15.59 -14.51
C PRO A 85 12.59 16.17 -15.84
N ASP A 86 12.29 15.28 -16.79
CA ASP A 86 11.61 15.64 -18.03
C ASP A 86 10.10 15.73 -17.85
N VAL A 87 9.59 14.93 -16.89
CA VAL A 87 8.17 14.90 -16.50
C VAL A 87 8.03 14.55 -15.02
N THR A 88 7.03 15.16 -14.37
CA THR A 88 6.64 14.84 -12.99
C THR A 88 5.23 14.29 -12.97
N ILE A 89 5.01 13.16 -12.28
CA ILE A 89 3.70 12.52 -12.12
C ILE A 89 3.23 12.75 -10.69
N ASP A 90 2.16 13.56 -10.48
CA ASP A 90 1.47 13.70 -9.20
C ASP A 90 0.35 12.66 -9.08
N ALA A 91 0.69 11.51 -8.51
CA ALA A 91 -0.24 10.41 -8.29
C ALA A 91 -1.05 10.52 -6.98
N GLN A 92 -0.92 11.63 -6.22
CA GLN A 92 -1.58 11.77 -4.92
C GLN A 92 -2.79 12.69 -4.93
N GLY A 93 -2.72 13.83 -5.61
CA GLY A 93 -3.84 14.76 -5.75
C GLY A 93 -4.18 15.58 -4.50
N LEU A 94 -3.16 15.97 -3.73
CA LEU A 94 -3.24 16.89 -2.59
C LEU A 94 -2.46 18.17 -2.91
N TRP A 95 -2.78 19.28 -2.23
CA TRP A 95 -2.01 20.53 -2.37
C TRP A 95 -0.52 20.35 -2.13
N LYS A 96 -0.18 19.60 -1.09
CA LYS A 96 1.22 19.33 -0.74
C LYS A 96 1.97 18.55 -1.83
N SER A 97 1.35 17.53 -2.42
CA SER A 97 1.95 16.75 -3.49
C SER A 97 2.04 17.53 -4.79
N ALA A 98 1.00 18.27 -5.12
CA ALA A 98 0.97 19.13 -6.29
C ALA A 98 2.03 20.25 -6.21
N TRP A 99 2.22 20.87 -5.04
CA TRP A 99 3.29 21.84 -4.81
C TRP A 99 4.68 21.21 -4.96
N ILE A 100 4.91 20.03 -4.37
CA ILE A 100 6.16 19.29 -4.52
C ILE A 100 6.42 18.98 -6.00
N ALA A 101 5.42 18.43 -6.70
CA ALA A 101 5.52 18.12 -8.11
C ALA A 101 5.85 19.36 -8.96
N ARG A 102 5.16 20.48 -8.71
CA ARG A 102 5.37 21.73 -9.45
C ARG A 102 6.73 22.35 -9.18
N SER A 103 7.27 22.18 -7.97
CA SER A 103 8.56 22.76 -7.55
C SER A 103 9.77 22.08 -8.22
N ALA A 104 9.59 20.88 -8.81
CA ALA A 104 10.61 20.18 -9.56
C ALA A 104 10.99 20.87 -10.89
N GLY A 105 10.13 21.77 -11.40
CA GLY A 105 10.43 22.58 -12.57
C GLY A 105 10.12 21.91 -13.92
N ALA A 106 9.61 20.67 -13.90
CA ALA A 106 9.18 19.93 -15.09
C ALA A 106 7.66 20.01 -15.32
N PRO A 107 7.15 19.66 -16.51
CA PRO A 107 5.72 19.47 -16.75
C PRO A 107 5.11 18.45 -15.77
N VAL A 108 3.98 18.81 -15.17
CA VAL A 108 3.28 17.97 -14.19
C VAL A 108 2.07 17.31 -14.84
N VAL A 109 2.03 15.98 -14.80
CA VAL A 109 0.88 15.14 -15.13
C VAL A 109 0.19 14.73 -13.82
N GLY A 110 -1.11 14.93 -13.72
CA GLY A 110 -1.86 14.56 -12.52
C GLY A 110 -3.33 14.32 -12.83
N PHE A 111 -4.08 13.78 -11.88
CA PHE A 111 -5.52 13.57 -12.05
C PHE A 111 -6.27 14.89 -12.23
N SER A 112 -7.41 14.83 -12.94
CA SER A 112 -8.37 15.93 -13.01
C SER A 112 -8.94 16.28 -11.64
N ALA A 113 -9.50 17.47 -11.48
CA ALA A 113 -10.07 17.94 -10.22
C ALA A 113 -11.11 16.97 -9.64
N ALA A 114 -11.91 16.32 -10.47
CA ALA A 114 -12.96 15.39 -10.04
C ALA A 114 -12.42 14.13 -9.32
N LEU A 115 -11.16 13.77 -9.54
CA LEU A 115 -10.54 12.57 -8.96
C LEU A 115 -9.54 12.88 -7.84
N ARG A 116 -9.27 14.15 -7.58
CA ARG A 116 -8.37 14.56 -6.51
C ARG A 116 -9.10 14.63 -5.17
N ILE A 117 -8.38 14.26 -4.10
CA ILE A 117 -8.87 14.47 -2.72
C ILE A 117 -9.06 15.97 -2.47
N GLU A 118 -8.16 16.80 -2.99
CA GLU A 118 -8.23 18.26 -2.93
C GLU A 118 -8.36 18.81 -4.37
N PRO A 119 -9.60 18.97 -4.89
CA PRO A 119 -9.86 19.29 -6.29
C PRO A 119 -9.12 20.51 -6.82
N THR A 120 -9.03 21.56 -6.01
CA THR A 120 -8.38 22.82 -6.40
C THR A 120 -6.86 22.69 -6.61
N SER A 121 -6.23 21.62 -6.09
CA SER A 121 -4.80 21.35 -6.36
C SER A 121 -4.51 21.01 -7.83
N ALA A 122 -5.56 20.71 -8.62
CA ALA A 122 -5.41 20.44 -10.05
C ALA A 122 -4.87 21.63 -10.85
N VAL A 123 -5.00 22.85 -10.34
CA VAL A 123 -4.44 24.06 -10.98
C VAL A 123 -2.91 24.01 -11.16
N LEU A 124 -2.21 23.20 -10.36
CA LEU A 124 -0.77 23.02 -10.47
C LEU A 124 -0.34 21.96 -11.49
N ALA A 125 -1.27 21.17 -12.04
CA ALA A 125 -1.00 20.23 -13.10
C ALA A 125 -0.99 20.91 -14.48
N HIS A 126 0.01 20.58 -15.33
CA HIS A 126 0.04 21.04 -16.71
C HIS A 126 -0.84 20.17 -17.62
N ARG A 127 -0.96 18.89 -17.28
CA ARG A 127 -1.83 17.93 -17.96
C ARG A 127 -2.69 17.21 -16.93
N SER A 128 -4.00 17.42 -17.03
CA SER A 128 -5.01 16.75 -16.21
C SER A 128 -5.49 15.48 -16.91
N VAL A 129 -5.54 14.37 -16.17
CA VAL A 129 -5.94 13.06 -16.67
C VAL A 129 -7.28 12.67 -16.04
N GLN A 130 -8.21 12.25 -16.88
CA GLN A 130 -9.50 11.68 -16.50
C GLN A 130 -9.51 10.22 -16.94
N PRO A 131 -9.16 9.25 -16.05
CA PRO A 131 -9.27 7.83 -16.37
C PRO A 131 -10.71 7.45 -16.73
N VAL A 132 -10.86 6.38 -17.49
CA VAL A 132 -12.17 5.80 -17.77
C VAL A 132 -12.81 5.34 -16.44
N GLY A 133 -14.08 5.67 -16.24
CA GLY A 133 -14.79 5.37 -14.99
C GLY A 133 -14.85 3.88 -14.68
N GLY A 134 -14.91 3.54 -13.38
CA GLY A 134 -14.99 2.16 -12.89
C GLY A 134 -13.68 1.37 -12.88
N ALA A 135 -12.57 1.96 -13.30
CA ALA A 135 -11.28 1.31 -13.29
C ALA A 135 -10.72 1.15 -11.86
N HIS A 136 -9.99 0.06 -11.64
CA HIS A 136 -9.21 -0.15 -10.42
C HIS A 136 -8.19 0.99 -10.22
N ILE A 137 -7.85 1.32 -8.97
CA ILE A 137 -6.93 2.42 -8.65
C ILE A 137 -5.55 2.25 -9.32
N VAL A 138 -5.09 1.02 -9.53
CA VAL A 138 -3.87 0.71 -10.29
C VAL A 138 -4.00 1.18 -11.74
N ASP A 139 -5.13 0.87 -12.40
CA ASP A 139 -5.38 1.28 -13.78
C ASP A 139 -5.54 2.80 -13.90
N GLN A 140 -6.17 3.43 -12.89
CA GLN A 140 -6.21 4.89 -12.82
C GLN A 140 -4.79 5.47 -12.72
N ASN A 141 -3.92 4.92 -11.88
CA ASN A 141 -2.54 5.35 -11.76
C ASN A 141 -1.77 5.16 -13.08
N LEU A 142 -1.97 4.03 -13.76
CA LEU A 142 -1.31 3.74 -15.05
C LEU A 142 -1.73 4.72 -16.14
N SER A 143 -2.94 5.29 -16.12
CA SER A 143 -3.34 6.34 -17.05
C SER A 143 -2.48 7.61 -16.93
N LEU A 144 -1.90 7.87 -15.74
CA LEU A 144 -0.93 8.95 -15.56
C LEU A 144 0.39 8.64 -16.29
N ALA A 145 0.83 7.38 -16.26
CA ALA A 145 2.01 6.94 -17.01
C ALA A 145 1.82 7.10 -18.52
N GLU A 146 0.68 6.63 -19.05
CA GLU A 146 0.33 6.79 -20.46
C GLU A 146 0.27 8.27 -20.86
N ALA A 147 -0.32 9.11 -20.01
CA ALA A 147 -0.37 10.55 -20.24
C ALA A 147 1.02 11.21 -20.17
N ALA A 148 1.96 10.64 -19.44
CA ALA A 148 3.36 11.06 -19.41
C ALA A 148 4.18 10.52 -20.59
N GLY A 149 3.58 9.76 -21.51
CA GLY A 149 4.27 9.15 -22.66
C GLY A 149 5.02 7.86 -22.30
N ILE A 150 4.69 7.22 -21.18
CA ILE A 150 5.28 5.96 -20.74
C ILE A 150 4.41 4.80 -21.23
N PRO A 151 4.93 3.87 -22.06
CA PRO A 151 4.18 2.68 -22.48
C PRO A 151 3.80 1.81 -21.27
N VAL A 152 2.55 1.35 -21.19
CA VAL A 152 2.09 0.45 -20.14
C VAL A 152 2.06 -0.98 -20.66
N VAL A 153 2.96 -1.80 -20.14
CA VAL A 153 3.11 -3.24 -20.42
C VAL A 153 2.80 -4.05 -19.16
N GLU A 154 3.38 -3.65 -18.03
CA GLU A 154 3.14 -4.30 -16.74
C GLU A 154 2.04 -3.55 -16.00
N ARG A 155 1.03 -4.29 -15.55
CA ARG A 155 -0.12 -3.68 -14.85
C ARG A 155 -0.15 -4.04 -13.36
N SER A 156 0.33 -5.23 -13.00
CA SER A 156 0.24 -5.72 -11.62
C SER A 156 1.29 -5.08 -10.71
N PRO A 157 0.92 -4.60 -9.53
CA PRO A 157 1.90 -4.24 -8.50
C PRO A 157 2.79 -5.44 -8.15
N ASP A 158 4.10 -5.21 -8.03
CA ASP A 158 5.07 -6.21 -7.61
C ASP A 158 5.95 -5.67 -6.50
N ALA A 159 5.89 -6.30 -5.32
CA ALA A 159 6.69 -5.96 -4.16
C ALA A 159 7.66 -7.09 -3.75
N ARG A 160 7.85 -8.13 -4.60
CA ARG A 160 8.72 -9.28 -4.28
C ARG A 160 10.19 -8.91 -4.11
N PHE A 161 10.61 -7.74 -4.58
CA PHE A 161 11.95 -7.21 -4.33
C PHE A 161 12.28 -7.06 -2.83
N LEU A 162 11.25 -6.95 -1.96
CA LEU A 162 11.42 -6.90 -0.50
C LEU A 162 11.97 -8.21 0.05
N LEU A 163 11.67 -9.35 -0.58
CA LEU A 163 12.10 -10.68 -0.13
C LEU A 163 13.61 -10.91 -0.33
N GLY A 164 14.27 -10.10 -1.13
CA GLY A 164 15.72 -10.07 -1.27
C GLY A 164 16.45 -9.31 -0.15
N ARG A 165 15.73 -8.74 0.82
CA ARG A 165 16.30 -7.95 1.91
C ARG A 165 16.35 -8.74 3.23
N PRO A 166 17.34 -8.48 4.10
CA PRO A 166 17.41 -9.11 5.42
C PRO A 166 16.14 -8.80 6.25
N ALA A 167 15.62 -9.84 6.92
CA ALA A 167 14.43 -9.78 7.75
C ALA A 167 14.59 -10.57 9.05
N PRO A 168 15.50 -10.17 9.95
CA PRO A 168 15.89 -10.97 11.11
C PRO A 168 14.75 -11.20 12.11
N ALA A 169 13.83 -10.22 12.29
CA ALA A 169 12.68 -10.39 13.17
C ALA A 169 11.66 -11.39 12.60
N ALA A 170 11.47 -11.41 11.28
CA ALA A 170 10.64 -12.41 10.61
C ALA A 170 11.24 -13.80 10.75
N VAL A 171 12.54 -13.97 10.53
CA VAL A 171 13.24 -15.26 10.69
C VAL A 171 13.04 -15.82 12.09
N GLY A 172 13.27 -15.01 13.14
CA GLY A 172 13.06 -15.41 14.52
C GLY A 172 11.62 -15.80 14.84
N PHE A 173 10.63 -15.05 14.32
CA PHE A 173 9.22 -15.35 14.50
C PHE A 173 8.84 -16.66 13.80
N LEU A 174 9.20 -16.80 12.52
CA LEU A 174 8.83 -17.93 11.66
C LEU A 174 9.46 -19.27 12.12
N ALA A 175 10.63 -19.22 12.73
CA ALA A 175 11.27 -20.42 13.29
C ALA A 175 10.44 -21.09 14.38
N ALA A 176 9.64 -20.32 15.13
CA ALA A 176 8.76 -20.81 16.19
C ALA A 176 7.29 -20.83 15.81
N GLN A 177 6.94 -20.53 14.56
CA GLN A 177 5.54 -20.44 14.11
C GLN A 177 5.07 -21.76 13.53
N PRO A 178 4.00 -22.40 14.09
CA PRO A 178 3.35 -23.56 13.47
C PRO A 178 2.87 -23.23 12.06
N ARG A 179 2.99 -24.21 11.15
CA ARG A 179 2.54 -24.11 9.76
C ARG A 179 1.57 -25.25 9.45
N PRO A 180 0.57 -25.03 8.58
CA PRO A 180 0.25 -23.74 7.90
C PRO A 180 -0.34 -22.70 8.87
N PHE A 181 -0.25 -21.41 8.51
CA PHE A 181 -0.86 -20.33 9.30
C PHE A 181 -1.55 -19.29 8.42
N ALA A 182 -2.57 -18.64 8.99
CA ALA A 182 -3.24 -17.49 8.41
C ALA A 182 -2.89 -16.21 9.18
N LEU A 183 -2.62 -15.13 8.43
CA LEU A 183 -2.27 -13.83 8.96
C LEU A 183 -3.51 -12.92 8.95
N TYR A 184 -3.96 -12.49 10.11
CA TYR A 184 -5.12 -11.60 10.30
C TYR A 184 -4.65 -10.19 10.58
N HIS A 185 -5.11 -9.22 9.77
CA HIS A 185 -4.86 -7.80 9.98
C HIS A 185 -6.17 -7.08 10.34
N PRO A 186 -6.51 -6.93 11.63
CA PRO A 186 -7.76 -6.31 12.05
C PRO A 186 -7.76 -4.80 11.94
N GLY A 187 -6.61 -4.19 11.59
CA GLY A 187 -6.46 -2.75 11.40
C GLY A 187 -7.41 -2.21 10.34
N ALA A 188 -7.87 -1.00 10.55
CA ALA A 188 -8.66 -0.23 9.59
C ALA A 188 -8.26 1.23 9.67
N GLY A 189 -8.06 1.88 8.53
CA GLY A 189 -7.69 3.30 8.47
C GLY A 189 -8.74 4.23 9.11
N GLN A 190 -9.97 3.74 9.27
CA GLN A 190 -11.09 4.40 9.95
C GLN A 190 -11.88 3.35 10.75
N PRO A 191 -12.43 3.70 11.92
CA PRO A 191 -13.14 2.75 12.79
C PRO A 191 -14.37 2.08 12.14
N ASP A 192 -15.08 2.81 11.28
CA ASP A 192 -16.25 2.34 10.52
C ASP A 192 -15.92 1.35 9.40
N LYS A 193 -14.65 1.24 9.05
CA LYS A 193 -14.13 0.25 8.09
C LYS A 193 -13.67 -1.05 8.74
N ALA A 194 -13.92 -1.24 10.02
CA ALA A 194 -13.50 -2.43 10.74
C ALA A 194 -14.58 -3.50 10.74
N TRP A 195 -14.21 -4.73 10.39
CA TRP A 195 -15.14 -5.86 10.42
C TRP A 195 -15.49 -6.34 11.84
N GLY A 196 -14.65 -6.01 12.83
CA GLY A 196 -14.82 -6.35 14.24
C GLY A 196 -13.95 -7.52 14.67
N GLU A 197 -13.37 -7.41 15.86
CA GLU A 197 -12.41 -8.37 16.39
C GLU A 197 -13.07 -9.73 16.70
N GLU A 198 -14.32 -9.74 17.18
CA GLU A 198 -15.10 -10.95 17.46
C GLU A 198 -15.37 -11.75 16.19
N ARG A 199 -15.69 -11.09 15.09
CA ARG A 199 -15.89 -11.75 13.78
C ARG A 199 -14.57 -12.31 13.23
N PHE A 200 -13.48 -11.58 13.38
CA PHE A 200 -12.14 -12.09 13.03
C PHE A 200 -11.77 -13.31 13.87
N ALA A 201 -12.09 -13.31 15.18
CA ALA A 201 -11.81 -14.45 16.06
C ALA A 201 -12.62 -15.68 15.65
N ALA A 202 -13.91 -15.51 15.38
CA ALA A 202 -14.76 -16.61 14.92
C ALA A 202 -14.28 -17.20 13.57
N LEU A 203 -13.91 -16.35 12.62
CA LEU A 203 -13.31 -16.79 11.35
C LEU A 203 -12.02 -17.58 11.59
N ALA A 204 -11.15 -17.07 12.46
CA ALA A 204 -9.87 -17.71 12.75
C ALA A 204 -10.07 -19.09 13.42
N ASP A 205 -11.04 -19.23 14.31
CA ASP A 205 -11.41 -20.50 14.93
C ASP A 205 -11.94 -21.52 13.90
N LEU A 206 -12.79 -21.07 12.97
CA LEU A 206 -13.30 -21.92 11.87
C LEU A 206 -12.17 -22.45 10.99
N LEU A 207 -11.24 -21.56 10.60
CA LEU A 207 -10.10 -21.95 9.75
C LEU A 207 -9.05 -22.78 10.50
N ALA A 208 -8.85 -22.53 11.79
CA ALA A 208 -7.92 -23.31 12.60
C ALA A 208 -8.46 -24.74 12.90
N SER A 209 -9.72 -24.85 13.32
CA SER A 209 -10.34 -26.15 13.69
C SER A 209 -10.65 -27.02 12.46
N GLY A 210 -11.12 -26.41 11.37
CA GLY A 210 -11.50 -27.14 10.17
C GLY A 210 -10.36 -27.42 9.21
N HIS A 211 -9.32 -26.55 9.17
CA HIS A 211 -8.27 -26.58 8.15
C HIS A 211 -6.84 -26.47 8.68
N GLY A 212 -6.66 -26.48 10.01
CA GLY A 212 -5.34 -26.45 10.64
C GLY A 212 -4.56 -25.15 10.46
N LEU A 213 -5.20 -24.06 10.03
CA LEU A 213 -4.53 -22.77 9.83
C LEU A 213 -4.31 -22.05 11.17
N ALA A 214 -3.09 -22.12 11.70
CA ALA A 214 -2.76 -21.47 12.95
C ALA A 214 -2.96 -19.93 12.85
N PRO A 215 -3.69 -19.28 13.79
CA PRO A 215 -3.96 -17.85 13.70
C PRO A 215 -2.76 -17.02 14.13
N VAL A 216 -2.39 -16.05 13.30
CA VAL A 216 -1.38 -15.03 13.58
C VAL A 216 -2.00 -13.65 13.37
N VAL A 217 -1.82 -12.76 14.33
CA VAL A 217 -2.36 -11.39 14.26
C VAL A 217 -1.25 -10.41 13.91
N SER A 218 -1.44 -9.65 12.84
CA SER A 218 -0.55 -8.55 12.44
C SER A 218 -1.14 -7.19 12.84
N TRP A 219 -0.27 -6.19 12.94
CA TRP A 219 -0.65 -4.83 13.26
C TRP A 219 0.33 -3.82 12.66
N GLY A 220 -0.14 -2.59 12.53
CA GLY A 220 0.65 -1.45 12.10
C GLY A 220 0.58 -0.30 13.12
N PRO A 221 1.28 0.80 12.88
CA PRO A 221 1.23 1.97 13.76
C PRO A 221 -0.21 2.45 13.98
N GLY A 222 -0.65 2.44 15.25
CA GLY A 222 -2.00 2.82 15.67
C GLY A 222 -3.00 1.68 15.84
N ASP A 223 -2.69 0.45 15.38
CA ASP A 223 -3.62 -0.69 15.44
C ASP A 223 -3.28 -1.69 16.56
N GLU A 224 -2.24 -1.45 17.35
CA GLU A 224 -1.75 -2.40 18.37
C GLU A 224 -2.83 -2.80 19.38
N THR A 225 -3.63 -1.84 19.84
CA THR A 225 -4.71 -2.12 20.80
C THR A 225 -5.75 -3.07 20.24
N ARG A 226 -6.13 -2.87 18.98
CA ARG A 226 -7.08 -3.72 18.25
C ARG A 226 -6.51 -5.13 18.04
N ALA A 227 -5.25 -5.22 17.65
CA ALA A 227 -4.56 -6.49 17.47
C ALA A 227 -4.44 -7.27 18.79
N ARG A 228 -4.17 -6.60 19.91
CA ARG A 228 -4.17 -7.22 21.24
C ARG A 228 -5.56 -7.79 21.61
N ARG A 229 -6.63 -7.02 21.38
CA ARG A 229 -8.01 -7.51 21.61
C ARG A 229 -8.29 -8.77 20.80
N LEU A 230 -7.98 -8.76 19.49
CA LEU A 230 -8.16 -9.95 18.66
C LEU A 230 -7.32 -11.13 19.19
N ARG A 231 -6.05 -10.92 19.52
CA ARG A 231 -5.18 -11.96 20.06
C ARG A 231 -5.74 -12.55 21.36
N ASP A 232 -6.36 -11.73 22.24
CA ASP A 232 -6.93 -12.18 23.52
C ASP A 232 -8.19 -13.03 23.33
N LEU A 233 -8.89 -12.86 22.22
CA LEU A 233 -10.01 -13.71 21.79
C LEU A 233 -9.56 -15.05 21.17
N LEU A 234 -8.28 -15.21 20.86
CA LEU A 234 -7.72 -16.38 20.18
C LEU A 234 -6.84 -17.21 21.13
N PRO A 235 -7.33 -18.29 21.76
CA PRO A 235 -6.55 -19.06 22.75
C PRO A 235 -5.20 -19.57 22.23
N ARG A 236 -5.09 -19.83 20.92
CA ARG A 236 -3.86 -20.29 20.26
C ARG A 236 -3.27 -19.22 19.34
N GLY A 237 -3.82 -18.01 19.35
CA GLY A 237 -3.39 -16.91 18.51
C GLY A 237 -2.04 -16.34 18.95
N ARG A 238 -1.18 -16.08 17.97
CA ARG A 238 0.09 -15.37 18.19
C ARG A 238 -0.01 -13.98 17.56
N MET A 239 0.59 -13.01 18.21
CA MET A 239 0.69 -11.64 17.68
C MET A 239 2.12 -11.39 17.20
N LEU A 240 2.26 -10.74 16.05
CA LEU A 240 3.56 -10.34 15.52
C LEU A 240 4.23 -9.33 16.46
N PRO A 241 5.56 -9.42 16.67
CA PRO A 241 6.31 -8.34 17.29
C PRO A 241 6.28 -7.09 16.38
N PRO A 242 6.78 -5.95 16.84
CA PRO A 242 7.05 -4.81 15.94
C PRO A 242 7.95 -5.25 14.80
N LEU A 243 7.50 -5.05 13.55
CA LEU A 243 8.21 -5.48 12.35
C LEU A 243 8.51 -4.30 11.44
N SER A 244 9.64 -4.35 10.75
CA SER A 244 9.89 -3.54 9.56
C SER A 244 8.99 -4.01 8.40
N LEU A 245 8.88 -3.21 7.34
CA LEU A 245 8.16 -3.64 6.14
C LEU A 245 8.84 -4.84 5.45
N PHE A 246 10.16 -4.99 5.59
CA PHE A 246 10.88 -6.16 5.09
C PHE A 246 10.52 -7.42 5.88
N ASP A 247 10.51 -7.34 7.21
CA ASP A 247 10.10 -8.46 8.06
C ASP A 247 8.64 -8.84 7.79
N LEU A 248 7.74 -7.84 7.68
CA LEU A 248 6.33 -8.08 7.36
C LEU A 248 6.16 -8.78 6.00
N ALA A 249 6.90 -8.37 4.97
CA ALA A 249 6.89 -9.02 3.66
C ALA A 249 7.28 -10.50 3.74
N HIS A 250 8.29 -10.86 4.53
CA HIS A 250 8.69 -12.25 4.71
C HIS A 250 7.64 -13.07 5.48
N VAL A 251 7.00 -12.49 6.49
CA VAL A 251 5.90 -13.17 7.21
C VAL A 251 4.69 -13.37 6.29
N ILE A 252 4.33 -12.36 5.50
CA ILE A 252 3.27 -12.45 4.49
C ILE A 252 3.57 -13.56 3.48
N ALA A 253 4.77 -13.57 2.90
CA ALA A 253 5.17 -14.58 1.92
C ALA A 253 5.21 -16.01 2.48
N ALA A 254 5.38 -16.16 3.79
CA ALA A 254 5.38 -17.45 4.49
C ALA A 254 3.99 -17.88 4.97
N SER A 255 2.98 -17.02 4.94
CA SER A 255 1.61 -17.34 5.33
C SER A 255 0.88 -18.08 4.22
N SER A 256 -0.09 -18.93 4.59
CA SER A 256 -0.97 -19.60 3.63
C SER A 256 -2.11 -18.69 3.19
N LEU A 257 -2.50 -17.73 4.04
CA LEU A 257 -3.59 -16.79 3.78
C LEU A 257 -3.35 -15.48 4.53
N VAL A 258 -3.64 -14.37 3.90
CA VAL A 258 -3.71 -13.05 4.55
C VAL A 258 -5.16 -12.56 4.51
N VAL A 259 -5.71 -12.24 5.68
CA VAL A 259 -7.09 -11.71 5.81
C VAL A 259 -7.03 -10.32 6.41
N GLY A 260 -7.68 -9.36 5.79
CA GLY A 260 -7.74 -7.98 6.30
C GLY A 260 -8.69 -7.09 5.51
N GLY A 261 -8.88 -5.87 6.00
CA GLY A 261 -9.66 -4.85 5.29
C GLY A 261 -8.85 -4.13 4.20
N ASP A 262 -9.42 -3.07 3.64
CA ASP A 262 -8.77 -2.12 2.71
C ASP A 262 -7.62 -1.37 3.42
N THR A 263 -6.46 -2.00 3.51
CA THR A 263 -5.29 -1.54 4.27
C THR A 263 -3.97 -1.80 3.55
N GLY A 264 -2.94 -1.05 3.91
CA GLY A 264 -1.60 -1.20 3.32
C GLY A 264 -1.03 -2.62 3.36
N PRO A 265 -1.09 -3.35 4.49
CA PRO A 265 -0.63 -4.73 4.56
C PRO A 265 -1.35 -5.71 3.63
N LEU A 266 -2.65 -5.52 3.38
CA LEU A 266 -3.38 -6.35 2.42
C LEU A 266 -2.93 -6.10 0.98
N HIS A 267 -2.78 -4.83 0.59
CA HIS A 267 -2.27 -4.49 -0.74
C HIS A 267 -0.81 -4.94 -0.93
N LEU A 268 -0.01 -4.91 0.13
CA LEU A 268 1.33 -5.47 0.11
C LEU A 268 1.30 -7.00 -0.11
N ALA A 269 0.36 -7.70 0.55
CA ALA A 269 0.21 -9.15 0.39
C ALA A 269 -0.17 -9.52 -1.06
N ASP A 270 -1.10 -8.80 -1.66
CA ASP A 270 -1.45 -8.96 -3.08
C ASP A 270 -0.25 -8.72 -3.99
N ALA A 271 0.53 -7.65 -3.75
CA ALA A 271 1.72 -7.34 -4.54
C ALA A 271 2.88 -8.33 -4.35
N LEU A 272 2.91 -9.06 -3.24
CA LEU A 272 3.84 -10.16 -3.00
C LEU A 272 3.38 -11.47 -3.66
N GLY A 273 2.14 -11.53 -4.16
CA GLY A 273 1.53 -12.74 -4.72
C GLY A 273 1.05 -13.74 -3.67
N ALA A 274 0.83 -13.30 -2.43
CA ALA A 274 0.27 -14.13 -1.37
C ALA A 274 -1.24 -14.32 -1.57
N SER A 275 -1.79 -15.46 -1.16
CA SER A 275 -3.24 -15.66 -1.11
C SER A 275 -3.87 -14.65 -0.16
N THR A 276 -4.74 -13.79 -0.67
CA THR A 276 -5.36 -12.70 0.09
C THR A 276 -6.86 -12.82 0.12
N LEU A 277 -7.48 -12.54 1.26
CA LEU A 277 -8.91 -12.36 1.40
C LEU A 277 -9.19 -10.96 1.94
N ALA A 278 -9.76 -10.13 1.08
CA ALA A 278 -10.03 -8.73 1.37
C ALA A 278 -11.47 -8.52 1.87
N LEU A 279 -11.61 -7.85 3.01
CA LEU A 279 -12.90 -7.55 3.63
C LEU A 279 -13.24 -6.08 3.42
N PHE A 280 -14.30 -5.80 2.67
CA PHE A 280 -14.74 -4.45 2.34
C PHE A 280 -16.07 -4.11 3.00
N GLY A 281 -16.10 -3.07 3.81
CA GLY A 281 -17.34 -2.48 4.33
C GLY A 281 -17.81 -1.36 3.40
N PRO A 282 -17.57 -0.08 3.77
CA PRO A 282 -18.06 1.06 2.99
C PRO A 282 -17.27 1.33 1.72
N THR A 283 -16.03 0.81 1.58
CA THR A 283 -15.20 1.01 0.39
C THR A 283 -15.56 0.05 -0.74
N ASP A 284 -15.30 0.47 -1.98
CA ASP A 284 -15.61 -0.32 -3.17
C ASP A 284 -14.48 -1.33 -3.49
N PRO A 285 -14.74 -2.65 -3.43
CA PRO A 285 -13.76 -3.66 -3.77
C PRO A 285 -13.35 -3.66 -5.25
N VAL A 286 -14.19 -3.16 -6.15
CA VAL A 286 -13.83 -3.04 -7.57
C VAL A 286 -12.71 -2.02 -7.75
N ARG A 287 -12.73 -0.95 -6.98
CA ARG A 287 -11.72 0.11 -7.04
C ARG A 287 -10.44 -0.24 -6.29
N ASN A 288 -10.53 -0.87 -5.12
CA ASN A 288 -9.40 -1.03 -4.21
C ASN A 288 -9.11 -2.49 -3.83
N GLY A 289 -9.80 -3.48 -4.42
CA GLY A 289 -9.60 -4.90 -4.09
C GLY A 289 -8.20 -5.41 -4.48
N PRO A 290 -7.89 -6.68 -4.18
CA PRO A 290 -6.69 -7.31 -4.68
C PRO A 290 -6.65 -7.26 -6.21
N TYR A 291 -5.59 -6.71 -6.76
CA TYR A 291 -5.46 -6.53 -8.22
C TYR A 291 -5.14 -7.83 -8.94
N ARG A 292 -4.31 -8.69 -8.31
CA ARG A 292 -3.92 -10.00 -8.87
C ARG A 292 -5.04 -11.01 -8.84
N ASN A 293 -5.89 -10.95 -7.81
CA ASN A 293 -7.05 -11.83 -7.67
C ASN A 293 -8.31 -11.03 -7.32
N PRO A 294 -8.97 -10.38 -8.30
CA PRO A 294 -10.17 -9.57 -8.05
C PRO A 294 -11.32 -10.35 -7.39
N GLY A 295 -11.36 -11.70 -7.55
CA GLY A 295 -12.33 -12.56 -6.92
C GLY A 295 -12.13 -12.80 -5.43
N SER A 296 -11.02 -12.37 -4.83
CA SER A 296 -10.68 -12.62 -3.43
C SER A 296 -11.17 -11.52 -2.46
N SER A 297 -12.30 -10.93 -2.76
CA SER A 297 -12.94 -9.91 -1.92
C SER A 297 -14.31 -10.35 -1.42
N VAL A 298 -14.63 -9.97 -0.19
CA VAL A 298 -15.98 -10.07 0.38
C VAL A 298 -16.44 -8.67 0.76
N ARG A 299 -17.58 -8.26 0.23
CA ARG A 299 -18.26 -7.06 0.72
C ARG A 299 -19.14 -7.46 1.89
N TYR A 300 -18.81 -6.94 3.06
CA TYR A 300 -19.55 -7.28 4.27
C TYR A 300 -20.52 -6.17 4.69
N ASP A 301 -21.60 -6.61 5.31
CA ASP A 301 -22.59 -5.79 6.00
C ASP A 301 -22.88 -6.35 7.43
N ALA A 302 -23.96 -5.92 8.03
CA ALA A 302 -24.35 -6.41 9.36
C ALA A 302 -24.72 -7.91 9.38
N GLY A 303 -25.17 -8.45 8.24
CA GLY A 303 -25.58 -9.86 8.10
C GLY A 303 -24.48 -10.82 7.68
N THR A 304 -23.35 -10.31 7.21
CA THR A 304 -22.24 -11.13 6.74
C THR A 304 -21.51 -11.80 7.91
N GLY A 305 -21.73 -13.09 8.08
CA GLY A 305 -21.15 -13.90 9.16
C GLY A 305 -19.76 -14.45 8.86
N PRO A 306 -19.04 -14.94 9.89
CA PRO A 306 -17.73 -15.54 9.73
C PRO A 306 -17.75 -16.82 8.88
N GLU A 307 -18.85 -17.57 8.83
CA GLU A 307 -19.01 -18.80 8.03
C GLU A 307 -18.98 -18.51 6.53
N GLU A 308 -19.62 -17.42 6.10
CA GLU A 308 -19.60 -16.98 4.71
C GLU A 308 -18.17 -16.58 4.29
N VAL A 309 -17.50 -15.84 5.17
CA VAL A 309 -16.11 -15.41 4.94
C VAL A 309 -15.15 -16.60 4.95
N ALA A 310 -15.37 -17.61 5.82
CA ALA A 310 -14.58 -18.84 5.84
C ALA A 310 -14.72 -19.62 4.53
N ARG A 311 -15.92 -19.78 4.00
CA ARG A 311 -16.14 -20.41 2.69
C ARG A 311 -15.34 -19.70 1.59
N LYS A 312 -15.39 -18.35 1.57
CA LYS A 312 -14.62 -17.59 0.59
C LYS A 312 -13.11 -17.72 0.79
N ALA A 313 -12.64 -17.81 2.05
CA ALA A 313 -11.24 -18.09 2.36
C ALA A 313 -10.76 -19.42 1.75
N LEU A 314 -11.61 -20.45 1.81
CA LEU A 314 -11.28 -21.77 1.23
C LEU A 314 -11.26 -21.75 -0.30
N GLU A 315 -12.14 -20.98 -0.94
CA GLU A 315 -12.07 -20.76 -2.39
C GLU A 315 -10.74 -20.11 -2.80
N VAL A 316 -10.30 -19.11 -2.03
CA VAL A 316 -9.02 -18.40 -2.27
C VAL A 316 -7.81 -19.33 -2.06
N LEU A 317 -7.88 -20.25 -1.08
CA LEU A 317 -6.81 -21.22 -0.82
C LEU A 317 -6.73 -22.34 -1.87
N ALA A 318 -7.82 -22.62 -2.56
CA ALA A 318 -7.90 -23.65 -3.59
C ALA A 318 -7.53 -23.16 -5.00
N ALA A 319 -7.46 -21.83 -5.20
CA ALA A 319 -7.15 -21.19 -6.47
C ALA A 319 -5.64 -21.04 -6.69
#